data_1a05b514a7a8be87dcf4f5d242c090ee
#
_entry.id   1a05b514a7a8be87dcf4f5d242c090ee
#
_cell.length_a   1.000
_cell.length_b   1.000
_cell.length_c   1.000
_cell.angle_alpha   90.00
_cell.angle_beta   90.00
_cell.angle_gamma   90.00
#
_symmetry.space_group_name_H-M   'P 1'
#
loop_
_entity.id
_entity.type
_entity.pdbx_description
1 polymer ?
#
loop_
_entity_poly.entity_id
_entity_poly.type
_entity_poly.pdbx_seq_one_letter_code
_entity_poly.pdbx_strand_id
1 'polypeptide(L)'
;MKRVAVITSSDKGYRGEREDLSGPAVKEIMKAAGYEVVSVDVLPDDRGMLGSRMAEIADLGLAELILTTGGTGFSQRDVTPETTEDVIERRVPGIPEAMRAFSLTITKRAMLSRATAGIRKGTLIVNLPGSPKAVRECLEVIIEALGHGIEILTGDAGECGR
;
A
#
# COMPACT_ATOMS: atom_id res chain seq x y z
N MET A 1 -0.48 12.07 15.08
CA MET A 1 0.07 10.75 14.67
C MET A 1 -0.59 10.38 13.34
N LYS A 2 0.22 10.01 12.36
CA LYS A 2 -0.30 9.58 11.04
C LYS A 2 -0.96 8.21 11.16
N ARG A 3 -2.10 8.05 10.51
CA ARG A 3 -2.90 6.82 10.55
C ARG A 3 -2.71 6.01 9.26
N VAL A 4 -2.58 4.71 9.40
CA VAL A 4 -2.45 3.78 8.27
C VAL A 4 -3.49 2.66 8.37
N ALA A 5 -4.13 2.38 7.25
CA ALA A 5 -4.95 1.19 7.06
C ALA A 5 -4.19 0.19 6.19
N VAL A 6 -4.27 -1.08 6.54
CA VAL A 6 -3.60 -2.17 5.82
C VAL A 6 -4.67 -3.07 5.19
N ILE A 7 -4.52 -3.38 3.92
CA ILE A 7 -5.42 -4.28 3.19
C ILE A 7 -4.59 -5.39 2.56
N THR A 8 -4.84 -6.63 2.96
CA THR A 8 -4.29 -7.81 2.28
C THR A 8 -5.27 -8.29 1.23
N SER A 9 -4.83 -8.36 -0.02
CA SER A 9 -5.59 -8.95 -1.13
C SER A 9 -5.19 -10.41 -1.28
N SER A 10 -6.07 -11.33 -0.89
CA SER A 10 -5.82 -12.78 -0.93
C SER A 10 -7.13 -13.57 -0.86
N ASP A 11 -7.47 -14.28 -1.93
CA ASP A 11 -8.61 -15.20 -1.93
C ASP A 11 -8.49 -16.27 -0.84
N LYS A 12 -7.32 -16.89 -0.73
CA LYS A 12 -7.06 -17.94 0.26
C LYS A 12 -7.05 -17.41 1.69
N GLY A 13 -6.46 -16.24 1.90
CA GLY A 13 -6.49 -15.57 3.21
C GLY A 13 -7.90 -15.21 3.64
N TYR A 14 -8.70 -14.68 2.73
CA TYR A 14 -10.10 -14.33 2.99
C TYR A 14 -10.96 -15.53 3.36
N ARG A 15 -10.76 -16.69 2.69
CA ARG A 15 -11.47 -17.93 3.00
C ARG A 15 -10.94 -18.67 4.22
N GLY A 16 -9.89 -18.19 4.86
CA GLY A 16 -9.26 -18.87 5.99
C GLY A 16 -8.42 -20.10 5.63
N GLU A 17 -8.10 -20.31 4.35
CA GLU A 17 -7.31 -21.43 3.84
C GLU A 17 -5.79 -21.20 3.96
N ARG A 18 -5.38 -19.97 4.20
CA ARG A 18 -3.98 -19.56 4.38
C ARG A 18 -3.91 -18.46 5.43
N GLU A 19 -2.92 -18.55 6.33
CA GLU A 19 -2.63 -17.48 7.27
C GLU A 19 -2.06 -16.26 6.52
N ASP A 20 -2.58 -15.07 6.82
CA ASP A 20 -2.01 -13.82 6.34
C ASP A 20 -0.75 -13.47 7.17
N LEU A 21 0.41 -13.54 6.55
CA LEU A 21 1.69 -13.16 7.16
C LEU A 21 2.14 -11.75 6.75
N SER A 22 1.66 -11.26 5.61
CA SER A 22 2.09 -9.97 5.05
C SER A 22 1.42 -8.79 5.75
N GLY A 23 0.12 -8.86 5.99
CA GLY A 23 -0.62 -7.82 6.71
C GLY A 23 -0.04 -7.55 8.10
N PRO A 24 0.16 -8.57 8.94
CA PRO A 24 0.85 -8.41 10.23
C PRO A 24 2.27 -7.84 10.11
N ALA A 25 3.03 -8.22 9.07
CA ALA A 25 4.37 -7.65 8.84
C ALA A 25 4.31 -6.14 8.55
N VAL A 26 3.38 -5.71 7.69
CA VAL A 26 3.14 -4.28 7.43
C VAL A 26 2.78 -3.55 8.72
N LYS A 27 1.83 -4.10 9.48
CA LYS A 27 1.38 -3.54 10.76
C LYS A 27 2.54 -3.33 11.73
N GLU A 28 3.39 -4.33 11.90
CA GLU A 28 4.56 -4.28 12.80
C GLU A 28 5.53 -3.15 12.39
N ILE A 29 5.89 -3.10 11.12
CA ILE A 29 6.81 -2.09 10.59
C ILE A 29 6.23 -0.69 10.75
N MET A 30 4.97 -0.49 10.41
CA MET A 30 4.35 0.82 10.48
C MET A 30 4.19 1.32 11.92
N LYS A 31 3.87 0.43 12.86
CA LYS A 31 3.87 0.77 14.29
C LYS A 31 5.24 1.19 14.77
N ALA A 32 6.29 0.45 14.40
CA ALA A 32 7.68 0.79 14.73
C ALA A 32 8.10 2.15 14.16
N ALA A 33 7.55 2.53 13.01
CA ALA A 33 7.78 3.82 12.36
C ALA A 33 6.92 4.98 12.94
N GLY A 34 6.12 4.72 13.96
CA GLY A 34 5.32 5.74 14.65
C GLY A 34 3.93 6.00 14.06
N TYR A 35 3.42 5.10 13.22
CA TYR A 35 2.05 5.20 12.69
C TYR A 35 1.04 4.53 13.63
N GLU A 36 -0.15 5.10 13.66
CA GLU A 36 -1.32 4.43 14.23
C GLU A 36 -1.94 3.52 13.17
N VAL A 37 -1.93 2.21 13.41
CA VAL A 37 -2.57 1.24 12.51
C VAL A 37 -4.05 1.13 12.88
N VAL A 38 -4.92 1.75 12.08
CA VAL A 38 -6.36 1.86 12.38
C VAL A 38 -7.15 0.63 11.95
N SER A 39 -6.68 -0.09 10.93
CA SER A 39 -7.31 -1.34 10.50
C SER A 39 -6.31 -2.26 9.78
N VAL A 40 -6.56 -3.55 9.85
CA VAL A 40 -5.89 -4.58 9.05
C VAL A 40 -6.99 -5.49 8.51
N ASP A 41 -7.28 -5.37 7.23
CA ASP A 41 -8.33 -6.12 6.56
C ASP A 41 -7.74 -7.18 5.64
N VAL A 42 -8.35 -8.36 5.59
CA VAL A 42 -8.06 -9.38 4.57
C VAL A 42 -9.28 -9.48 3.67
N LEU A 43 -9.11 -9.15 2.40
CA LEU A 43 -10.18 -9.15 1.40
C LEU A 43 -9.81 -10.11 0.26
N PRO A 44 -10.82 -10.65 -0.46
CA PRO A 44 -10.54 -11.47 -1.64
C PRO A 44 -9.93 -10.62 -2.75
N ASP A 45 -9.34 -11.28 -3.75
CA ASP A 45 -8.85 -10.64 -4.97
C ASP A 45 -10.05 -10.23 -5.86
N ASP A 46 -10.85 -9.32 -5.33
CA ASP A 46 -12.09 -8.81 -5.92
C ASP A 46 -12.00 -7.29 -6.07
N ARG A 47 -12.05 -6.83 -7.32
CA ARG A 47 -11.90 -5.41 -7.66
C ARG A 47 -12.96 -4.52 -7.00
N GLY A 48 -14.20 -5.01 -6.92
CA GLY A 48 -15.29 -4.27 -6.29
C GLY A 48 -15.09 -4.11 -4.78
N MET A 49 -14.78 -5.20 -4.08
CA MET A 49 -14.60 -5.18 -2.62
C MET A 49 -13.35 -4.39 -2.21
N LEU A 50 -12.23 -4.60 -2.89
CA LEU A 50 -10.99 -3.86 -2.65
C LEU A 50 -11.18 -2.37 -2.89
N GLY A 51 -11.78 -2.01 -4.03
CA GLY A 51 -12.01 -0.62 -4.40
C GLY A 51 -12.96 0.10 -3.47
N SER A 52 -14.06 -0.56 -3.07
CA SER A 52 -15.01 0.00 -2.11
C SER A 52 -14.36 0.28 -0.75
N ARG A 53 -13.50 -0.63 -0.28
CA ARG A 53 -12.81 -0.43 1.00
C ARG A 53 -11.79 0.71 0.93
N MET A 54 -11.00 0.78 -0.14
CA MET A 54 -10.05 1.89 -0.35
C MET A 54 -10.77 3.24 -0.41
N ALA A 55 -11.84 3.32 -1.18
CA ALA A 55 -12.64 4.54 -1.32
C ALA A 55 -13.29 4.96 0.01
N GLU A 56 -13.84 4.01 0.77
CA GLU A 56 -14.42 4.27 2.08
C GLU A 56 -13.40 4.89 3.04
N ILE A 57 -12.21 4.28 3.15
CA ILE A 57 -11.15 4.80 4.04
C ILE A 57 -10.76 6.21 3.65
N ALA A 58 -10.55 6.46 2.36
CA ALA A 58 -10.15 7.77 1.86
C ALA A 58 -11.27 8.81 1.98
N ASP A 59 -12.49 8.47 1.58
CA ASP A 59 -13.62 9.41 1.54
C ASP A 59 -14.10 9.83 2.93
N LEU A 60 -14.01 8.93 3.90
CA LEU A 60 -14.34 9.21 5.30
C LEU A 60 -13.15 9.74 6.10
N GLY A 61 -11.98 9.87 5.49
CA GLY A 61 -10.78 10.35 6.18
C GLY A 61 -10.34 9.47 7.35
N LEU A 62 -10.48 8.14 7.21
CA LEU A 62 -10.14 7.20 8.29
C LEU A 62 -8.64 7.02 8.47
N ALA A 63 -7.86 7.21 7.41
CA ALA A 63 -6.41 7.13 7.43
C ALA A 63 -5.79 8.04 6.35
N GLU A 64 -4.59 8.52 6.60
CA GLU A 64 -3.80 9.31 5.64
C GLU A 64 -3.00 8.41 4.69
N LEU A 65 -2.89 7.11 5.01
CA LEU A 65 -2.16 6.12 4.22
C LEU A 65 -2.93 4.82 4.15
N ILE A 66 -3.03 4.26 2.96
CA ILE A 66 -3.46 2.87 2.73
C ILE A 66 -2.28 2.12 2.15
N LEU A 67 -1.88 1.05 2.80
CA LEU A 67 -0.91 0.08 2.28
C LEU A 67 -1.63 -1.21 1.94
N THR A 68 -1.59 -1.59 0.66
CA THR A 68 -2.09 -2.90 0.25
C THR A 68 -0.94 -3.88 0.13
N THR A 69 -1.17 -5.16 0.34
CA THR A 69 -0.20 -6.23 0.09
C THR A 69 -0.87 -7.37 -0.66
N GLY A 70 -0.20 -7.90 -1.68
CA GLY A 70 -0.73 -8.94 -2.55
C GLY A 70 -1.45 -8.42 -3.79
N GLY A 71 -1.70 -9.32 -4.73
CA GLY A 71 -2.46 -9.04 -5.95
C GLY A 71 -1.76 -8.16 -6.99
N THR A 72 -0.42 -8.09 -6.98
CA THR A 72 0.36 -7.21 -7.87
C THR A 72 1.13 -7.93 -8.96
N GLY A 73 0.97 -9.23 -9.10
CA GLY A 73 1.68 -10.05 -10.09
C GLY A 73 0.90 -10.28 -11.39
N PHE A 74 1.16 -11.43 -12.03
CA PHE A 74 0.61 -11.78 -13.33
C PHE A 74 -0.53 -12.81 -13.27
N SER A 75 -0.93 -13.24 -12.08
CA SER A 75 -2.10 -14.12 -11.96
C SER A 75 -3.36 -13.41 -12.47
N GLN A 76 -4.28 -14.17 -13.05
CA GLN A 76 -5.56 -13.62 -13.53
C GLN A 76 -6.38 -12.96 -12.41
N ARG A 77 -6.20 -13.42 -11.17
CA ARG A 77 -6.86 -12.86 -10.00
C ARG A 77 -6.12 -11.67 -9.40
N ASP A 78 -4.91 -11.33 -9.86
CA ASP A 78 -4.17 -10.18 -9.40
C ASP A 78 -4.76 -8.90 -9.99
N VAL A 79 -5.54 -8.16 -9.19
CA VAL A 79 -6.29 -6.97 -9.62
C VAL A 79 -6.02 -5.73 -8.76
N THR A 80 -5.09 -5.82 -7.83
CA THR A 80 -4.82 -4.70 -6.90
C THR A 80 -4.37 -3.42 -7.62
N PRO A 81 -3.48 -3.45 -8.63
CA PRO A 81 -3.09 -2.24 -9.34
C PRO A 81 -4.26 -1.60 -10.09
N GLU A 82 -5.06 -2.39 -10.81
CA GLU A 82 -6.23 -1.90 -11.53
C GLU A 82 -7.26 -1.29 -10.58
N THR A 83 -7.48 -1.95 -9.44
CA THR A 83 -8.40 -1.45 -8.41
C THR A 83 -7.92 -0.10 -7.86
N THR A 84 -6.63 0.01 -7.60
CA THR A 84 -6.04 1.27 -7.11
C THR A 84 -6.18 2.38 -8.15
N GLU A 85 -5.90 2.09 -9.43
CA GLU A 85 -6.12 3.05 -10.53
C GLU A 85 -7.59 3.50 -10.65
N ASP A 86 -8.56 2.63 -10.35
CA ASP A 86 -9.97 2.99 -10.36
C ASP A 86 -10.34 4.04 -9.30
N VAL A 87 -9.67 4.02 -8.16
CA VAL A 87 -10.06 4.84 -6.99
C VAL A 87 -9.22 6.10 -6.81
N ILE A 88 -8.00 6.13 -7.31
CA ILE A 88 -7.13 7.31 -7.18
C ILE A 88 -7.56 8.45 -8.10
N GLU A 89 -7.26 9.67 -7.68
CA GLU A 89 -7.49 10.89 -8.46
C GLU A 89 -6.20 11.40 -9.10
N ARG A 90 -5.05 11.14 -8.45
CA ARG A 90 -3.72 11.52 -8.94
C ARG A 90 -2.75 10.36 -8.75
N ARG A 91 -1.90 10.12 -9.73
CA ARG A 91 -0.86 9.09 -9.67
C ARG A 91 0.38 9.59 -8.93
N VAL A 92 1.03 8.66 -8.22
CA VAL A 92 2.33 8.90 -7.56
C VAL A 92 3.33 7.85 -8.07
N PRO A 93 3.83 7.97 -9.31
CA PRO A 93 4.61 6.92 -9.94
C PRO A 93 5.99 6.69 -9.30
N GLY A 94 6.55 7.70 -8.63
CA GLY A 94 7.89 7.61 -8.04
C GLY A 94 8.02 6.56 -6.95
N ILE A 95 6.97 6.31 -6.16
CA ILE A 95 6.99 5.32 -5.08
C ILE A 95 7.13 3.90 -5.63
N PRO A 96 6.26 3.40 -6.53
CA PRO A 96 6.44 2.07 -7.10
C PRO A 96 7.70 1.94 -7.95
N GLU A 97 8.14 2.99 -8.62
CA GLU A 97 9.42 3.01 -9.34
C GLU A 97 10.60 2.78 -8.40
N ALA A 98 10.64 3.46 -7.26
CA ALA A 98 11.68 3.30 -6.24
C ALA A 98 11.69 1.87 -5.66
N MET A 99 10.52 1.31 -5.36
CA MET A 99 10.41 -0.07 -4.89
C MET A 99 10.95 -1.07 -5.92
N ARG A 100 10.54 -0.95 -7.18
CA ARG A 100 11.04 -1.83 -8.26
C ARG A 100 12.53 -1.69 -8.50
N ALA A 101 13.05 -0.47 -8.54
CA ALA A 101 14.48 -0.22 -8.73
C ALA A 101 15.31 -0.89 -7.64
N PHE A 102 14.91 -0.75 -6.38
CA PHE A 102 15.59 -1.41 -5.26
C PHE A 102 15.46 -2.93 -5.33
N SER A 103 14.26 -3.45 -5.55
CA SER A 103 14.00 -4.88 -5.59
C SER A 103 14.74 -5.57 -6.75
N LEU A 104 15.00 -4.88 -7.86
CA LEU A 104 15.83 -5.38 -8.97
C LEU A 104 17.27 -5.65 -8.56
N THR A 105 17.80 -5.01 -7.53
CA THR A 105 19.13 -5.31 -6.98
C THR A 105 19.15 -6.64 -6.23
N ILE A 106 17.99 -7.16 -5.84
CA ILE A 106 17.82 -8.41 -5.09
C ILE A 106 17.40 -9.55 -6.02
N THR A 107 16.41 -9.32 -6.87
CA THR A 107 15.84 -10.32 -7.78
C THR A 107 15.34 -9.70 -9.08
N LYS A 108 15.62 -10.37 -10.19
CA LYS A 108 15.09 -9.99 -11.51
C LYS A 108 13.57 -10.09 -11.60
N ARG A 109 12.93 -10.91 -10.76
CA ARG A 109 11.45 -11.03 -10.70
C ARG A 109 10.76 -9.74 -10.30
N ALA A 110 11.48 -8.81 -9.70
CA ALA A 110 10.93 -7.49 -9.36
C ALA A 110 10.37 -6.74 -10.58
N MET A 111 10.90 -6.98 -11.80
CA MET A 111 10.37 -6.36 -13.01
C MET A 111 8.94 -6.82 -13.36
N LEU A 112 8.44 -7.88 -12.74
CA LEU A 112 7.09 -8.39 -12.94
C LEU A 112 6.06 -7.75 -12.01
N SER A 113 6.50 -6.94 -11.06
CA SER A 113 5.59 -6.19 -10.19
C SER A 113 4.85 -5.13 -11.00
N ARG A 114 3.52 -5.14 -10.91
CA ARG A 114 2.64 -4.14 -11.52
C ARG A 114 2.12 -3.13 -10.49
N ALA A 115 2.73 -3.09 -9.30
CA ALA A 115 2.35 -2.18 -8.22
C ALA A 115 2.24 -0.73 -8.70
N THR A 116 1.24 -0.02 -8.20
CA THR A 116 1.00 1.39 -8.43
C THR A 116 0.81 2.14 -7.12
N ALA A 117 0.75 3.45 -7.19
CA ALA A 117 0.45 4.32 -6.07
C ALA A 117 -0.26 5.59 -6.55
N GLY A 118 -1.07 6.16 -5.68
CA GLY A 118 -1.78 7.39 -6.00
C GLY A 118 -2.45 8.02 -4.78
N ILE A 119 -3.12 9.11 -5.01
CA ILE A 119 -3.80 9.91 -4.00
C ILE A 119 -5.29 9.95 -4.30
N ARG A 120 -6.09 9.71 -3.28
CA ARG A 120 -7.52 10.01 -3.26
C ARG A 120 -7.82 10.93 -2.08
N LYS A 121 -8.33 12.13 -2.36
CA LYS A 121 -8.54 13.16 -1.33
C LYS A 121 -7.29 13.36 -0.48
N GLY A 122 -7.37 13.20 0.84
CA GLY A 122 -6.24 13.32 1.76
C GLY A 122 -5.52 12.01 2.07
N THR A 123 -5.69 10.98 1.24
CA THR A 123 -5.13 9.64 1.49
C THR A 123 -4.20 9.20 0.37
N LEU A 124 -2.98 8.83 0.74
CA LEU A 124 -2.02 8.18 -0.14
C LEU A 124 -2.27 6.66 -0.13
N ILE A 125 -2.33 6.05 -1.31
CA ILE A 125 -2.55 4.60 -1.48
C ILE A 125 -1.33 4.02 -2.17
N VAL A 126 -0.72 2.99 -1.58
CA VAL A 126 0.48 2.33 -2.11
C VAL A 126 0.30 0.81 -2.12
N ASN A 127 0.54 0.19 -3.26
CA ASN A 127 0.58 -1.27 -3.37
C ASN A 127 1.95 -1.81 -2.98
N LEU A 128 1.96 -2.77 -2.06
CA LEU A 128 3.15 -3.53 -1.68
C LEU A 128 3.10 -4.95 -2.25
N PRO A 129 4.25 -5.61 -2.42
CA PRO A 129 4.28 -7.01 -2.83
C PRO A 129 3.62 -7.93 -1.82
N GLY A 130 3.33 -9.19 -2.23
CA GLY A 130 2.58 -10.15 -1.42
C GLY A 130 3.41 -10.91 -0.39
N SER A 131 4.74 -11.03 -0.54
CA SER A 131 5.55 -11.79 0.41
C SER A 131 6.01 -10.91 1.57
N PRO A 132 6.04 -11.44 2.81
CA PRO A 132 6.52 -10.69 3.98
C PRO A 132 7.94 -10.14 3.82
N LYS A 133 8.83 -10.91 3.20
CA LYS A 133 10.21 -10.49 2.91
C LYS A 133 10.24 -9.28 1.98
N ALA A 134 9.54 -9.35 0.86
CA ALA A 134 9.48 -8.25 -0.10
C ALA A 134 8.79 -7.01 0.46
N VAL A 135 7.78 -7.18 1.30
CA VAL A 135 7.14 -6.09 2.07
C VAL A 135 8.17 -5.35 2.91
N ARG A 136 8.99 -6.06 3.68
CA ARG A 136 10.03 -5.45 4.53
C ARG A 136 11.04 -4.67 3.69
N GLU A 137 11.53 -5.27 2.62
CA GLU A 137 12.49 -4.66 1.69
C GLU A 137 11.92 -3.39 1.04
N CYS A 138 10.68 -3.42 0.58
CA CYS A 138 10.04 -2.27 -0.05
C CYS A 138 9.77 -1.14 0.94
N LEU A 139 9.24 -1.45 2.12
CA LEU A 139 8.95 -0.43 3.13
C LEU A 139 10.21 0.27 3.61
N GLU A 140 11.32 -0.45 3.79
CA GLU A 140 12.60 0.15 4.16
C GLU A 140 13.02 1.28 3.21
N VAL A 141 12.75 1.12 1.92
CA VAL A 141 13.11 2.11 0.90
C VAL A 141 12.21 3.33 0.92
N ILE A 142 10.90 3.15 1.15
CA ILE A 142 9.91 4.22 0.90
C ILE A 142 9.41 4.91 2.17
N ILE A 143 9.62 4.33 3.35
CA ILE A 143 8.92 4.75 4.58
C ILE A 143 9.19 6.20 4.96
N GLU A 144 10.40 6.68 4.79
CA GLU A 144 10.77 8.08 5.06
C GLU A 144 10.04 9.03 4.10
N ALA A 145 10.04 8.71 2.80
CA ALA A 145 9.35 9.50 1.79
C ALA A 145 7.83 9.51 2.01
N LEU A 146 7.24 8.39 2.45
CA LEU A 146 5.81 8.31 2.79
C LEU A 146 5.46 9.33 3.88
N GLY A 147 6.24 9.39 4.93
CA GLY A 147 6.01 10.32 6.06
C GLY A 147 6.00 11.77 5.60
N HIS A 148 7.01 12.16 4.82
CA HIS A 148 7.12 13.52 4.29
C HIS A 148 6.00 13.85 3.30
N GLY A 149 5.68 12.93 2.40
CA GLY A 149 4.59 13.11 1.44
C GLY A 149 3.23 13.30 2.11
N ILE A 150 2.96 12.55 3.17
CA ILE A 150 1.72 12.68 3.95
C ILE A 150 1.66 14.06 4.65
N GLU A 151 2.76 14.53 5.21
CA GLU A 151 2.82 15.87 5.83
C GLU A 151 2.46 16.98 4.83
N ILE A 152 2.97 16.89 3.62
CA ILE A 152 2.61 17.82 2.54
C ILE A 152 1.14 17.68 2.18
N LEU A 153 0.66 16.45 2.01
CA LEU A 153 -0.72 16.16 1.60
C LEU A 153 -1.75 16.66 2.61
N THR A 154 -1.46 16.55 3.89
CA THR A 154 -2.36 16.99 4.98
C THR A 154 -2.19 18.47 5.36
N GLY A 155 -1.19 19.15 4.81
CA GLY A 155 -0.90 20.54 5.13
C GLY A 155 -0.13 20.73 6.44
N ASP A 156 0.36 19.65 7.06
CA ASP A 156 1.12 19.70 8.31
C ASP A 156 2.59 20.11 8.09
N ALA A 157 3.09 19.96 6.88
CA ALA A 157 4.40 20.48 6.51
C ALA A 157 4.28 21.98 6.27
N GLY A 158 5.01 22.80 7.05
CA GLY A 158 5.29 24.18 6.68
C GLY A 158 5.97 24.23 5.30
N GLU A 159 6.04 25.42 4.68
CA GLU A 159 6.69 25.58 3.37
C GLU A 159 8.06 24.87 3.36
N CYS A 160 8.13 23.74 2.66
CA CYS A 160 9.39 23.08 2.39
C CYS A 160 10.19 23.97 1.44
N GLY A 161 10.97 24.87 2.00
CA GLY A 161 12.01 25.56 1.24
C GLY A 161 12.94 24.49 0.67
N ARG A 162 13.08 24.45 -0.64
CA ARG A 162 14.09 23.67 -1.31
C ARG A 162 15.46 24.24 -1.00
#